data_7ad99e35f26ee5783a81120215f8a974
#
_entry.id   7ad99e35f26ee5783a81120215f8a974
#
_cell.length_a   1.000
_cell.length_b   1.000
_cell.length_c   1.000
_cell.angle_alpha   90.00
_cell.angle_beta   90.00
_cell.angle_gamma   90.00
#
_symmetry.space_group_name_H-M   'P 1'
#
loop_
_entity.id
_entity.type
_entity.pdbx_description
1 polymer ?
#
loop_
_entity_poly.entity_id
_entity_poly.type
_entity_poly.pdbx_seq_one_letter_code
_entity_poly.pdbx_strand_id
1 'polypeptide(L)'
;MYVKDILGGKGDEVFTVRRDTTVVELTKVLVSRRIGAAVVADGDTVVGVVSERDIVHCIAELGSSAADCVVADVMTMDVQTVSPDTTIDEVMGLMTRRRIRHLPVLEDGKLAGIVSIGDVVKDRIASVEREASQLRDYITA
;
A
#
# COMPACT_ATOMS: atom_id res chain seq x y z
N MET A 1 17.83 -5.52 1.76
CA MET A 1 16.43 -5.98 1.67
C MET A 1 15.68 -5.17 0.62
N TYR A 2 14.94 -5.82 -0.22
CA TYR A 2 14.24 -5.24 -1.36
C TYR A 2 12.74 -5.48 -1.28
N VAL A 3 11.98 -4.71 -2.04
CA VAL A 3 10.52 -4.87 -2.13
C VAL A 3 10.14 -6.31 -2.51
N LYS A 4 10.87 -6.93 -3.44
CA LYS A 4 10.62 -8.33 -3.84
C LYS A 4 10.68 -9.33 -2.69
N ASP A 5 11.48 -9.05 -1.66
CA ASP A 5 11.60 -9.92 -0.50
C ASP A 5 10.32 -9.86 0.36
N ILE A 6 9.72 -8.66 0.48
CA ILE A 6 8.43 -8.51 1.16
C ILE A 6 7.32 -9.22 0.37
N LEU A 7 7.26 -9.03 -0.95
CA LEU A 7 6.24 -9.67 -1.80
C LEU A 7 6.37 -11.19 -1.79
N GLY A 8 7.58 -11.72 -1.74
CA GLY A 8 7.82 -13.15 -1.63
C GLY A 8 7.25 -13.74 -0.34
N GLY A 9 7.27 -12.99 0.76
CA GLY A 9 6.74 -13.44 2.04
C GLY A 9 5.24 -13.28 2.19
N LYS A 10 4.67 -12.18 1.69
CA LYS A 10 3.23 -11.90 1.83
C LYS A 10 2.40 -12.34 0.64
N GLY A 11 3.04 -12.64 -0.49
CA GLY A 11 2.36 -12.91 -1.75
C GLY A 11 2.20 -11.66 -2.61
N ASP A 12 1.90 -11.88 -3.88
CA ASP A 12 1.77 -10.83 -4.89
C ASP A 12 0.30 -10.51 -5.23
N GLU A 13 -0.64 -11.07 -4.48
CA GLU A 13 -2.05 -10.81 -4.68
C GLU A 13 -2.37 -9.37 -4.31
N VAL A 14 -2.87 -8.60 -5.29
CA VAL A 14 -3.25 -7.21 -5.09
C VAL A 14 -4.73 -7.08 -5.38
N PHE A 15 -5.44 -6.50 -4.42
CA PHE A 15 -6.83 -6.18 -4.64
C PHE A 15 -6.94 -4.83 -5.37
N THR A 16 -7.62 -4.82 -6.51
CA THR A 16 -7.86 -3.61 -7.30
C THR A 16 -9.34 -3.28 -7.34
N VAL A 17 -9.63 -2.00 -7.48
CA VAL A 17 -10.99 -1.50 -7.71
C VAL A 17 -11.02 -0.71 -9.01
N ARG A 18 -12.20 -0.51 -9.55
CA ARG A 18 -12.42 0.26 -10.78
C ARG A 18 -12.75 1.71 -10.43
N ARG A 19 -12.57 2.59 -11.39
CA ARG A 19 -12.91 4.01 -11.24
C ARG A 19 -14.38 4.23 -10.89
N ASP A 20 -15.26 3.40 -11.44
CA ASP A 20 -16.70 3.52 -11.27
C ASP A 20 -17.24 2.78 -10.04
N THR A 21 -16.38 2.13 -9.27
CA THR A 21 -16.74 1.55 -7.98
C THR A 21 -17.24 2.67 -7.06
N THR A 22 -18.37 2.47 -6.41
CA THR A 22 -18.89 3.50 -5.49
C THR A 22 -18.05 3.55 -4.22
N VAL A 23 -18.05 4.71 -3.58
CA VAL A 23 -17.34 4.88 -2.29
C VAL A 23 -17.89 3.90 -1.24
N VAL A 24 -19.20 3.66 -1.24
CA VAL A 24 -19.82 2.69 -0.33
C VAL A 24 -19.32 1.26 -0.58
N GLU A 25 -19.26 0.83 -1.84
CA GLU A 25 -18.72 -0.48 -2.20
C GLU A 25 -17.25 -0.61 -1.78
N LEU A 26 -16.47 0.46 -1.99
CA LEU A 26 -15.08 0.50 -1.56
C LEU A 26 -14.95 0.29 -0.05
N THR A 27 -15.75 0.98 0.75
CA THR A 27 -15.69 0.82 2.22
C THR A 27 -15.95 -0.62 2.64
N LYS A 28 -16.91 -1.29 2.01
CA LYS A 28 -17.22 -2.70 2.29
C LYS A 28 -16.03 -3.61 1.97
N VAL A 29 -15.35 -3.34 0.88
CA VAL A 29 -14.17 -4.10 0.49
C VAL A 29 -13.02 -3.89 1.47
N LEU A 30 -12.72 -2.64 1.83
CA LEU A 30 -11.65 -2.33 2.78
C LEU A 30 -11.87 -3.03 4.12
N VAL A 31 -13.10 -2.99 4.61
CA VAL A 31 -13.47 -3.63 5.88
C VAL A 31 -13.38 -5.15 5.78
N SER A 32 -13.96 -5.74 4.73
CA SER A 32 -14.00 -7.21 4.59
C SER A 32 -12.63 -7.81 4.38
N ARG A 33 -11.72 -7.10 3.70
CA ARG A 33 -10.36 -7.56 3.45
C ARG A 33 -9.34 -7.07 4.47
N ARG A 34 -9.77 -6.25 5.41
CA ARG A 34 -8.90 -5.68 6.47
C ARG A 34 -7.69 -4.95 5.89
N ILE A 35 -7.92 -4.14 4.88
CA ILE A 35 -6.90 -3.33 4.22
C ILE A 35 -7.26 -1.84 4.32
N GLY A 36 -6.24 -0.98 4.29
CA GLY A 36 -6.42 0.46 4.45
C GLY A 36 -6.42 1.23 3.12
N ALA A 37 -6.11 0.56 2.02
CA ALA A 37 -6.06 1.18 0.70
C ALA A 37 -6.24 0.15 -0.39
N ALA A 38 -6.68 0.60 -1.56
CA ALA A 38 -6.80 -0.22 -2.74
C ALA A 38 -6.18 0.50 -3.93
N VAL A 39 -5.63 -0.28 -4.85
CA VAL A 39 -5.14 0.24 -6.13
C VAL A 39 -6.32 0.38 -7.08
N VAL A 40 -6.42 1.53 -7.73
CA VAL A 40 -7.42 1.77 -8.77
C VAL A 40 -6.78 1.46 -10.11
N ALA A 41 -7.35 0.52 -10.85
CA ALA A 41 -6.77 0.06 -12.09
C ALA A 41 -7.79 0.00 -13.23
N ASP A 42 -7.31 0.30 -14.43
CA ASP A 42 -7.98 0.05 -15.70
C ASP A 42 -7.24 -1.12 -16.36
N GLY A 43 -7.79 -2.33 -16.26
CA GLY A 43 -7.05 -3.53 -16.66
C GLY A 43 -5.76 -3.67 -15.87
N ASP A 44 -4.60 -3.69 -16.55
CA ASP A 44 -3.28 -3.78 -15.91
C ASP A 44 -2.68 -2.42 -15.57
N THR A 45 -3.36 -1.32 -15.93
CA THR A 45 -2.84 0.03 -15.77
C THR A 45 -3.31 0.63 -14.45
N VAL A 46 -2.37 1.02 -13.60
CA VAL A 46 -2.67 1.73 -12.36
C VAL A 46 -3.04 3.17 -12.70
N VAL A 47 -4.22 3.60 -12.30
CA VAL A 47 -4.71 4.97 -12.53
C VAL A 47 -4.84 5.78 -11.25
N GLY A 48 -4.78 5.14 -10.10
CA GLY A 48 -4.85 5.84 -8.82
C GLY A 48 -4.69 4.89 -7.64
N VAL A 49 -4.67 5.49 -6.47
CA VAL A 49 -4.75 4.78 -5.18
C VAL A 49 -5.82 5.46 -4.36
N VAL A 50 -6.64 4.69 -3.68
CA VAL A 50 -7.67 5.21 -2.79
C VAL A 50 -7.52 4.58 -1.42
N SER A 51 -7.56 5.43 -0.38
CA SER A 51 -7.32 5.00 1.00
C SER A 51 -8.50 5.36 1.91
N GLU A 52 -8.46 4.81 3.13
CA GLU A 52 -9.40 5.20 4.19
C GLU A 52 -9.40 6.71 4.41
N ARG A 53 -8.22 7.34 4.34
CA ARG A 53 -8.10 8.79 4.50
C ARG A 53 -8.87 9.55 3.42
N ASP A 54 -8.82 9.09 2.18
CA ASP A 54 -9.56 9.71 1.07
C ASP A 54 -11.07 9.65 1.33
N ILE A 55 -11.55 8.54 1.89
CA ILE A 55 -12.95 8.37 2.25
C ILE A 55 -13.34 9.34 3.38
N VAL A 56 -12.50 9.44 4.41
CA VAL A 56 -12.74 10.36 5.53
C VAL A 56 -12.81 11.80 5.04
N HIS A 57 -11.88 12.21 4.17
CA HIS A 57 -11.90 13.55 3.58
C HIS A 57 -13.17 13.80 2.76
N CYS A 58 -13.60 12.81 1.98
CA CYS A 58 -14.82 12.89 1.19
C CYS A 58 -16.05 13.11 2.08
N ILE A 59 -16.16 12.33 3.14
CA ILE A 59 -17.29 12.45 4.09
C ILE A 59 -17.25 13.81 4.82
N ALA A 60 -16.05 14.27 5.19
CA ALA A 60 -15.90 15.56 5.86
C ALA A 60 -16.35 16.72 4.98
N GLU A 61 -16.10 16.65 3.67
CA GLU A 61 -16.48 17.70 2.73
C GLU A 61 -17.94 17.61 2.28
N LEU A 62 -18.44 16.42 2.01
CA LEU A 62 -19.73 16.21 1.34
C LEU A 62 -20.84 15.68 2.25
N GLY A 63 -20.49 15.24 3.46
CA GLY A 63 -21.48 14.65 4.37
C GLY A 63 -22.15 13.43 3.74
N SER A 64 -23.49 13.39 3.80
CA SER A 64 -24.25 12.26 3.24
C SER A 64 -24.12 12.11 1.74
N SER A 65 -23.76 13.18 1.02
CA SER A 65 -23.55 13.13 -0.43
C SER A 65 -22.32 12.29 -0.83
N ALA A 66 -21.44 11.98 0.11
CA ALA A 66 -20.31 11.10 -0.13
C ALA A 66 -20.73 9.72 -0.64
N ALA A 67 -21.91 9.25 -0.23
CA ALA A 67 -22.45 7.96 -0.67
C ALA A 67 -22.70 7.90 -2.20
N ASP A 68 -22.91 9.04 -2.85
CA ASP A 68 -23.17 9.14 -4.28
C ASP A 68 -21.89 9.23 -5.10
N CYS A 69 -20.72 9.34 -4.44
CA CYS A 69 -19.44 9.46 -5.13
C CYS A 69 -18.92 8.09 -5.58
N VAL A 70 -18.11 8.11 -6.64
CA VAL A 70 -17.36 6.94 -7.10
C VAL A 70 -15.88 7.12 -6.77
N VAL A 71 -15.12 6.04 -6.85
CA VAL A 71 -13.70 6.02 -6.54
C VAL A 71 -12.93 7.08 -7.33
N ALA A 72 -13.28 7.29 -8.61
CA ALA A 72 -12.64 8.30 -9.45
C ALA A 72 -12.72 9.72 -8.87
N ASP A 73 -13.76 10.01 -8.08
CA ASP A 73 -13.95 11.35 -7.49
C ASP A 73 -13.04 11.61 -6.30
N VAL A 74 -12.57 10.55 -5.64
CA VAL A 74 -11.84 10.66 -4.37
C VAL A 74 -10.41 10.12 -4.42
N MET A 75 -10.05 9.33 -5.43
CA MET A 75 -8.73 8.72 -5.54
C MET A 75 -7.62 9.75 -5.72
N THR A 76 -6.42 9.37 -5.33
CA THR A 76 -5.20 10.11 -5.62
C THR A 76 -4.66 9.62 -6.96
N MET A 77 -4.50 10.53 -7.93
CA MET A 77 -4.01 10.21 -9.28
C MET A 77 -2.50 10.33 -9.42
N ASP A 78 -1.86 11.16 -8.59
CA ASP A 78 -0.39 11.29 -8.57
C ASP A 78 0.19 10.11 -7.78
N VAL A 79 0.20 8.93 -8.41
CA VAL A 79 0.58 7.70 -7.74
C VAL A 79 2.10 7.56 -7.72
N GLN A 80 2.64 7.46 -6.50
CA GLN A 80 4.03 7.07 -6.32
C GLN A 80 4.11 5.54 -6.39
N THR A 81 5.02 5.03 -7.21
CA THR A 81 5.20 3.59 -7.39
C THR A 81 6.66 3.20 -7.13
N VAL A 82 6.87 1.93 -6.86
CA VAL A 82 8.20 1.35 -6.68
C VAL A 82 8.31 0.10 -7.54
N SER A 83 9.52 -0.42 -7.67
CA SER A 83 9.77 -1.68 -8.39
C SER A 83 10.14 -2.79 -7.40
N PRO A 84 10.14 -4.06 -7.82
CA PRO A 84 10.62 -5.15 -6.98
C PRO A 84 12.06 -4.96 -6.49
N ASP A 85 12.89 -4.24 -7.25
CA ASP A 85 14.30 -3.99 -6.93
C ASP A 85 14.53 -2.72 -6.08
N THR A 86 13.47 -1.99 -5.74
CA THR A 86 13.57 -0.86 -4.82
C THR A 86 13.94 -1.36 -3.43
N THR A 87 14.87 -0.69 -2.76
CA THR A 87 15.26 -1.07 -1.40
C THR A 87 14.20 -0.64 -0.39
N ILE A 88 14.17 -1.33 0.75
CA ILE A 88 13.23 -0.99 1.82
C ILE A 88 13.55 0.39 2.40
N ASP A 89 14.84 0.76 2.46
CA ASP A 89 15.21 2.11 2.92
C ASP A 89 14.67 3.20 1.99
N GLU A 90 14.70 2.97 0.68
CA GLU A 90 14.08 3.89 -0.30
C GLU A 90 12.56 3.99 -0.11
N VAL A 91 11.90 2.86 0.15
CA VAL A 91 10.46 2.81 0.41
C VAL A 91 10.13 3.63 1.67
N MET A 92 10.89 3.43 2.75
CA MET A 92 10.70 4.17 4.01
C MET A 92 10.87 5.67 3.80
N GLY A 93 11.90 6.06 3.06
CA GLY A 93 12.16 7.46 2.73
C GLY A 93 11.01 8.08 1.94
N LEU A 94 10.51 7.36 0.94
CA LEU A 94 9.41 7.83 0.11
C LEU A 94 8.11 7.97 0.92
N MET A 95 7.79 6.98 1.74
CA MET A 95 6.62 7.04 2.62
C MET A 95 6.67 8.22 3.58
N THR A 96 7.86 8.49 4.13
CA THR A 96 8.07 9.61 5.07
C THR A 96 7.95 10.96 4.38
N ARG A 97 8.61 11.14 3.25
CA ARG A 97 8.61 12.41 2.52
C ARG A 97 7.24 12.75 1.96
N ARG A 98 6.54 11.76 1.42
CA ARG A 98 5.24 11.94 0.77
C ARG A 98 4.06 11.74 1.70
N ARG A 99 4.30 11.31 2.94
CA ARG A 99 3.27 11.01 3.95
C ARG A 99 2.23 10.02 3.42
N ILE A 100 2.70 8.98 2.74
CA ILE A 100 1.89 7.90 2.18
C ILE A 100 2.25 6.59 2.87
N ARG A 101 1.28 5.70 3.00
CA ARG A 101 1.45 4.44 3.71
C ARG A 101 1.26 3.22 2.82
N HIS A 102 1.03 3.42 1.54
CA HIS A 102 0.81 2.36 0.57
C HIS A 102 1.48 2.75 -0.75
N LEU A 103 2.25 1.83 -1.32
CA LEU A 103 2.94 2.03 -2.58
C LEU A 103 2.67 0.86 -3.51
N PRO A 104 2.04 1.09 -4.66
CA PRO A 104 1.95 0.06 -5.68
C PRO A 104 3.33 -0.32 -6.19
N VAL A 105 3.52 -1.60 -6.46
CA VAL A 105 4.76 -2.14 -7.04
C VAL A 105 4.49 -2.45 -8.50
N LEU A 106 5.26 -1.85 -9.40
CA LEU A 106 5.18 -2.09 -10.82
C LEU A 106 6.39 -2.87 -11.29
N GLU A 107 6.16 -3.86 -12.13
CA GLU A 107 7.19 -4.61 -12.83
C GLU A 107 6.86 -4.60 -14.30
N ASP A 108 7.79 -4.09 -15.12
CA ASP A 108 7.58 -3.92 -16.57
C ASP A 108 6.28 -3.14 -16.89
N GLY A 109 6.00 -2.13 -16.10
CA GLY A 109 4.82 -1.27 -16.27
C GLY A 109 3.50 -1.86 -15.77
N LYS A 110 3.53 -3.09 -15.24
CA LYS A 110 2.34 -3.80 -14.75
C LYS A 110 2.33 -3.90 -13.23
N LEU A 111 1.14 -3.91 -12.66
CA LEU A 111 0.97 -4.04 -11.22
C LEU A 111 1.44 -5.43 -10.76
N ALA A 112 2.46 -5.46 -9.89
CA ALA A 112 3.03 -6.68 -9.34
C ALA A 112 2.69 -6.91 -7.87
N GLY A 113 2.30 -5.87 -7.15
CA GLY A 113 1.98 -5.98 -5.74
C GLY A 113 1.71 -4.62 -5.12
N ILE A 114 1.56 -4.62 -3.80
CA ILE A 114 1.45 -3.40 -3.02
C ILE A 114 2.26 -3.56 -1.74
N VAL A 115 2.96 -2.52 -1.34
CA VAL A 115 3.72 -2.48 -0.10
C VAL A 115 3.09 -1.45 0.83
N SER A 116 2.76 -1.86 2.05
CA SER A 116 2.21 -0.98 3.08
C SER A 116 3.26 -0.64 4.13
N ILE A 117 2.99 0.41 4.92
CA ILE A 117 3.87 0.75 6.05
C ILE A 117 3.92 -0.41 7.07
N GLY A 118 2.82 -1.15 7.22
CA GLY A 118 2.80 -2.33 8.09
C GLY A 118 3.78 -3.40 7.64
N ASP A 119 3.87 -3.64 6.32
CA ASP A 119 4.84 -4.58 5.75
C ASP A 119 6.28 -4.16 6.05
N VAL A 120 6.57 -2.86 5.90
CA VAL A 120 7.90 -2.30 6.13
C VAL A 120 8.30 -2.39 7.60
N VAL A 121 7.38 -2.04 8.50
CA VAL A 121 7.61 -2.12 9.96
C VAL A 121 7.87 -3.56 10.38
N LYS A 122 7.06 -4.50 9.89
CA LYS A 122 7.24 -5.93 10.19
C LYS A 122 8.60 -6.43 9.73
N ASP A 123 9.02 -6.06 8.53
CA ASP A 123 10.34 -6.40 7.99
C ASP A 123 11.45 -5.82 8.84
N ARG A 124 11.36 -4.56 9.23
CA ARG A 124 12.36 -3.88 10.03
C ARG A 124 12.51 -4.50 11.40
N ILE A 125 11.40 -4.84 12.06
CA ILE A 125 11.42 -5.52 13.34
C ILE A 125 12.12 -6.87 13.23
N ALA A 126 11.79 -7.67 12.23
CA ALA A 126 12.42 -8.96 11.99
C ALA A 126 13.92 -8.84 11.74
N SER A 127 14.35 -7.81 11.00
CA SER A 127 15.76 -7.52 10.73
C SER A 127 16.52 -7.18 12.01
N VAL A 128 15.96 -6.32 12.85
CA VAL A 128 16.57 -5.92 14.12
C VAL A 128 16.67 -7.11 15.07
N GLU A 129 15.66 -7.95 15.13
CA GLU A 129 15.67 -9.16 15.95
C GLU A 129 16.76 -10.14 15.49
N ARG A 130 16.94 -10.31 14.19
CA ARG A 130 18.02 -11.17 13.65
C ARG A 130 19.40 -10.64 14.04
N GLU A 131 19.63 -9.35 13.89
CA GLU A 131 20.89 -8.71 14.28
C GLU A 131 21.17 -8.88 15.77
N ALA A 132 20.16 -8.66 16.62
CA ALA A 132 20.30 -8.83 18.06
C ALA A 132 20.61 -10.29 18.43
N SER A 133 19.97 -11.25 17.78
CA SER A 133 20.23 -12.68 18.00
C SER A 133 21.65 -13.08 17.60
N GLN A 134 22.10 -12.60 16.43
CA GLN A 134 23.47 -12.85 15.94
C GLN A 134 24.50 -12.26 16.91
N LEU A 135 24.28 -11.07 17.43
CA LEU A 135 25.18 -10.42 18.37
C LEU A 135 25.24 -11.20 19.68
N ARG A 136 24.10 -11.66 20.20
CA ARG A 136 24.07 -12.50 21.41
C ARG A 136 24.84 -13.81 21.22
N ASP A 137 24.65 -14.48 20.10
CA ASP A 137 25.35 -15.71 19.78
C ASP A 137 26.86 -15.49 19.72
N TYR A 138 27.30 -14.37 19.17
CA TYR A 138 28.71 -13.98 19.11
C TYR A 138 29.29 -13.78 20.50
N ILE A 139 28.55 -13.11 21.39
CA ILE A 139 29.00 -12.84 22.77
C ILE A 139 29.06 -14.10 23.62
N THR A 140 28.11 -15.02 23.41
CA THR A 140 27.99 -16.23 24.22
C THR A 140 28.80 -17.43 23.69
N ALA A 141 29.36 -17.30 22.51
CA ALA A 141 30.19 -18.37 21.91
C ALA A 141 31.64 -18.47 22.54
#